data_2789a03eb65096eed863cedd86ab76c8
#
_entry.id   2789a03eb65096eed863cedd86ab76c8
#
_cell.length_a   1.000
_cell.length_b   1.000
_cell.length_c   1.000
_cell.angle_alpha   90.00
_cell.angle_beta   90.00
_cell.angle_gamma   90.00
#
_symmetry.space_group_name_H-M   'P 1'
#
loop_
_entity.id
_entity.type
_entity.pdbx_description
1 polymer ?
#
loop_
_entity_poly.entity_id
_entity_poly.type
_entity_poly.pdbx_seq_one_letter_code
_entity_poly.pdbx_strand_id
1 'polypeptide(L)'
;MCEQGSLSDFRXVKAQRYLRCDVCEATVMDASCRLSPEQEREIYQLHDNDPSHPGYRTFLSKLTEPLLERLPSGASGLDFGCGPGPALAQMLEAEGMAVSLYDPYFYPSAVALDQTYDFITCTEVVEHLYAPAGVFRELDRMLKPGGWLGVMTCFQTDDDRFDNWHYRRDPTHVVFYREFTFKLLANRFGWRLEIPRKDVALFRKPA
;
A
#
# COMPACT_ATOMS: atom_id res chain seq x y z
N MET A 1 -0.61 3.24 -13.15
CA MET A 1 -0.36 2.00 -12.40
C MET A 1 0.56 1.06 -13.18
N CYS A 2 0.06 0.33 -14.17
CA CYS A 2 0.88 -0.62 -14.93
C CYS A 2 1.71 0.02 -16.06
N GLU A 3 1.41 1.24 -16.46
CA GLU A 3 2.09 1.97 -17.55
C GLU A 3 1.95 1.30 -18.93
N GLN A 4 1.06 0.32 -19.06
CA GLN A 4 0.86 -0.42 -20.33
C GLN A 4 -0.52 -0.17 -20.93
N GLY A 5 -1.47 0.26 -20.10
CA GLY A 5 -2.85 0.44 -20.52
C GLY A 5 -3.24 1.89 -20.71
N SER A 6 -4.37 2.07 -21.39
CA SER A 6 -5.03 3.37 -21.52
C SER A 6 -6.07 3.53 -20.41
N LEU A 7 -6.34 4.77 -20.05
CA LEU A 7 -7.37 5.10 -19.08
C LEU A 7 -8.65 5.52 -19.82
N SER A 8 -9.77 4.93 -19.46
CA SER A 8 -11.07 5.29 -20.00
C SER A 8 -12.05 5.66 -18.88
N ASP A 9 -13.09 6.37 -19.19
CA ASP A 9 -14.11 6.77 -18.20
C ASP A 9 -14.73 5.54 -17.53
N PHE A 10 -14.81 5.61 -16.20
CA PHE A 10 -15.41 4.53 -15.41
C PHE A 10 -16.63 5.01 -14.62
N ARG A 11 -16.53 6.09 -13.83
CA ARG A 11 -17.62 6.57 -12.97
C ARG A 11 -17.52 8.07 -12.70
N UNK A 12 -18.31 8.87 -12.28
CA UNK A 12 -18.33 9.95 -11.92
C UNK A 12 -19.05 9.89 -10.94
N VAL A 13 -18.84 10.07 -9.76
CA VAL A 13 -19.60 10.05 -8.50
C VAL A 13 -19.58 11.44 -7.89
N LYS A 14 -20.71 12.08 -7.84
CA LYS A 14 -20.79 13.52 -7.49
C LYS A 14 -19.88 14.32 -8.42
N ALA A 15 -18.94 15.10 -7.85
CA ALA A 15 -17.99 15.91 -8.64
C ALA A 15 -16.70 15.18 -8.95
N GLN A 16 -16.56 13.94 -8.51
CA GLN A 16 -15.32 13.16 -8.68
C GLN A 16 -15.42 12.23 -9.88
N ARG A 17 -14.47 12.35 -10.80
CA ARG A 17 -14.36 11.51 -11.98
C ARG A 17 -13.33 10.41 -11.74
N TYR A 18 -13.66 9.20 -12.12
CA TYR A 18 -12.78 8.04 -11.99
C TYR A 18 -12.58 7.38 -13.35
N LEU A 19 -11.37 6.96 -13.60
CA LEU A 19 -10.93 6.31 -14.83
C LEU A 19 -10.53 4.86 -14.52
N ARG A 20 -10.68 3.98 -15.50
CA ARG A 20 -10.30 2.57 -15.39
C ARG A 20 -9.18 2.27 -16.39
N CYS A 21 -8.14 1.59 -15.94
CA CYS A 21 -7.10 1.08 -16.85
C CYS A 21 -7.62 -0.17 -17.55
N ASP A 22 -7.51 -0.20 -18.89
CA ASP A 22 -7.99 -1.32 -19.71
C ASP A 22 -7.10 -2.58 -19.60
N VAL A 23 -5.90 -2.46 -19.05
CA VAL A 23 -4.97 -3.59 -18.90
C VAL A 23 -4.95 -4.13 -17.48
N CYS A 24 -4.74 -3.28 -16.46
CA CYS A 24 -4.60 -3.77 -15.08
C CYS A 24 -5.85 -3.63 -14.23
N GLU A 25 -6.90 -3.03 -14.77
CA GLU A 25 -8.19 -2.81 -14.12
C GLU A 25 -8.11 -1.94 -12.85
N ALA A 26 -7.00 -1.28 -12.59
CA ALA A 26 -6.95 -0.30 -11.50
C ALA A 26 -7.89 0.87 -11.83
N THR A 27 -8.63 1.34 -10.83
CA THR A 27 -9.44 2.56 -10.93
C THR A 27 -8.62 3.72 -10.38
N VAL A 28 -8.60 4.84 -11.10
CA VAL A 28 -7.78 6.01 -10.71
C VAL A 28 -8.68 7.25 -10.66
N MET A 29 -8.55 8.05 -9.62
CA MET A 29 -9.22 9.36 -9.59
C MET A 29 -8.57 10.28 -10.62
N ASP A 30 -9.41 10.94 -11.44
CA ASP A 30 -8.92 11.93 -12.42
C ASP A 30 -8.07 13.00 -11.71
N ALA A 31 -6.95 13.37 -12.31
CA ALA A 31 -6.01 14.31 -11.71
C ALA A 31 -6.66 15.66 -11.34
N SER A 32 -7.66 16.09 -12.11
CA SER A 32 -8.37 17.34 -11.84
C SER A 32 -9.25 17.30 -10.59
N CYS A 33 -9.49 16.10 -10.05
CA CYS A 33 -10.35 15.90 -8.86
C CYS A 33 -9.53 15.66 -7.57
N ARG A 34 -8.21 15.61 -7.67
CA ARG A 34 -7.35 15.33 -6.52
C ARG A 34 -7.20 16.56 -5.64
N LEU A 35 -6.93 16.32 -4.38
CA LEU A 35 -6.66 17.38 -3.41
C LEU A 35 -5.32 18.08 -3.72
N SER A 36 -5.17 19.31 -3.25
CA SER A 36 -3.84 19.92 -3.24
C SER A 36 -2.97 19.26 -2.15
N PRO A 37 -1.63 19.36 -2.26
CA PRO A 37 -0.76 18.78 -1.23
C PRO A 37 -1.05 19.32 0.18
N GLU A 38 -1.48 20.58 0.28
CA GLU A 38 -1.81 21.20 1.57
C GLU A 38 -3.05 20.56 2.18
N GLN A 39 -4.11 20.39 1.36
CA GLN A 39 -5.36 19.75 1.80
C GLN A 39 -5.12 18.30 2.22
N GLU A 40 -4.32 17.57 1.43
CA GLU A 40 -3.98 16.17 1.73
C GLU A 40 -3.25 16.08 3.07
N ARG A 41 -2.26 16.94 3.29
CA ARG A 41 -1.48 16.99 4.53
C ARG A 41 -2.37 17.27 5.74
N GLU A 42 -3.33 18.18 5.61
CA GLU A 42 -4.29 18.50 6.69
C GLU A 42 -5.08 17.25 7.09
N ILE A 43 -5.51 16.45 6.10
CA ILE A 43 -6.25 15.21 6.38
C ILE A 43 -5.35 14.19 7.10
N TYR A 44 -4.10 14.01 6.64
CA TYR A 44 -3.17 13.07 7.29
C TYR A 44 -2.89 13.44 8.75
N GLN A 45 -2.88 14.74 9.08
CA GLN A 45 -2.66 15.18 10.46
C GLN A 45 -3.85 14.84 11.37
N LEU A 46 -5.03 14.54 10.80
CA LEU A 46 -6.21 14.15 11.57
C LEU A 46 -6.29 12.66 11.85
N HIS A 47 -5.41 11.85 11.23
CA HIS A 47 -5.41 10.41 11.42
C HIS A 47 -4.93 10.07 12.83
N ASP A 48 -5.77 9.37 13.58
CA ASP A 48 -5.43 8.89 14.92
C ASP A 48 -4.94 7.43 14.83
N ASN A 49 -3.65 7.29 14.64
CA ASN A 49 -2.99 5.98 14.54
C ASN A 49 -2.39 5.61 15.91
N ASP A 50 -3.20 5.62 16.97
CA ASP A 50 -2.73 5.28 18.32
C ASP A 50 -2.19 3.84 18.35
N PRO A 51 -0.86 3.66 18.54
CA PRO A 51 -0.26 2.34 18.55
C PRO A 51 -0.73 1.43 19.69
N SER A 52 -1.34 2.02 20.75
CA SER A 52 -1.85 1.26 21.89
C SER A 52 -3.27 0.77 21.67
N HIS A 53 -3.99 1.29 20.64
CA HIS A 53 -5.41 0.97 20.46
C HIS A 53 -5.60 -0.48 20.00
N PRO A 54 -6.30 -1.34 20.78
CA PRO A 54 -6.40 -2.76 20.45
C PRO A 54 -7.05 -3.04 19.10
N GLY A 55 -8.08 -2.27 18.74
CA GLY A 55 -8.77 -2.44 17.46
C GLY A 55 -7.86 -2.13 16.27
N TYR A 56 -6.99 -1.12 16.41
CA TYR A 56 -6.04 -0.77 15.36
C TYR A 56 -4.99 -1.89 15.21
N ARG A 57 -4.48 -2.42 16.32
CA ARG A 57 -3.52 -3.55 16.29
C ARG A 57 -4.18 -4.80 15.68
N THR A 58 -5.45 -5.07 16.00
CA THR A 58 -6.21 -6.18 15.38
C THR A 58 -6.37 -5.95 13.87
N PHE A 59 -6.58 -4.73 13.44
CA PHE A 59 -6.64 -4.39 12.02
C PHE A 59 -5.30 -4.70 11.33
N LEU A 60 -4.20 -4.27 11.93
CA LEU A 60 -2.85 -4.45 11.38
C LEU A 60 -2.41 -5.93 11.40
N SER A 61 -2.94 -6.75 12.33
CA SER A 61 -2.57 -8.17 12.40
C SER A 61 -2.98 -8.94 11.14
N LYS A 62 -3.90 -8.43 10.35
CA LYS A 62 -4.24 -9.01 9.04
C LYS A 62 -2.99 -9.15 8.15
N LEU A 63 -2.07 -8.19 8.24
CA LEU A 63 -0.81 -8.22 7.48
C LEU A 63 0.32 -8.86 8.28
N THR A 64 0.49 -8.48 9.56
CA THR A 64 1.67 -8.93 10.31
C THR A 64 1.66 -10.44 10.53
N GLU A 65 0.50 -11.06 10.84
CA GLU A 65 0.41 -12.51 11.07
C GLU A 65 0.90 -13.32 9.86
N PRO A 66 0.29 -13.19 8.67
CA PRO A 66 0.77 -14.00 7.54
C PRO A 66 2.17 -13.61 7.08
N LEU A 67 2.61 -12.37 7.28
CA LEU A 67 3.97 -11.97 6.92
C LEU A 67 4.99 -12.67 7.84
N LEU A 68 4.76 -12.64 9.15
CA LEU A 68 5.65 -13.25 10.15
C LEU A 68 5.87 -14.76 9.91
N GLU A 69 4.86 -15.47 9.43
CA GLU A 69 4.98 -16.91 9.09
C GLU A 69 6.03 -17.17 8.00
N ARG A 70 6.41 -16.15 7.25
CA ARG A 70 7.29 -16.25 6.08
C ARG A 70 8.68 -15.68 6.32
N LEU A 71 8.86 -14.95 7.42
CA LEU A 71 10.12 -14.25 7.71
C LEU A 71 11.02 -15.09 8.60
N PRO A 72 12.33 -15.09 8.34
CA PRO A 72 13.27 -15.67 9.31
C PRO A 72 13.38 -14.77 10.55
N SER A 73 13.73 -15.37 11.67
CA SER A 73 13.96 -14.62 12.92
C SER A 73 15.03 -13.53 12.70
N GLY A 74 14.77 -12.34 13.22
CA GLY A 74 15.70 -11.23 13.12
C GLY A 74 15.73 -10.54 11.75
N ALA A 75 14.77 -10.82 10.89
CA ALA A 75 14.72 -10.19 9.56
C ALA A 75 14.69 -8.67 9.67
N SER A 76 15.38 -8.00 8.73
CA SER A 76 15.38 -6.54 8.63
C SER A 76 14.28 -6.06 7.70
N GLY A 77 13.50 -5.10 8.14
CA GLY A 77 12.37 -4.59 7.35
C GLY A 77 12.28 -3.08 7.29
N LEU A 78 11.41 -2.63 6.38
CA LEU A 78 11.05 -1.22 6.25
C LEU A 78 9.52 -1.11 6.33
N ASP A 79 9.02 -0.26 7.22
CA ASP A 79 7.61 0.14 7.23
C ASP A 79 7.49 1.41 6.40
N PHE A 80 7.05 1.25 5.13
CA PHE A 80 6.98 2.31 4.13
C PHE A 80 5.60 2.97 4.19
N GLY A 81 5.57 4.25 4.55
CA GLY A 81 4.35 5.00 4.81
C GLY A 81 3.82 4.70 6.21
N CYS A 82 4.71 4.69 7.21
CA CYS A 82 4.37 4.26 8.57
C CYS A 82 3.44 5.21 9.33
N GLY A 83 3.20 6.42 8.79
CA GLY A 83 2.35 7.40 9.44
C GLY A 83 2.92 7.96 10.74
N PRO A 84 2.12 8.74 11.49
CA PRO A 84 2.62 9.37 12.72
C PRO A 84 2.78 8.38 13.89
N GLY A 85 2.01 7.29 13.91
CA GLY A 85 2.06 6.30 14.99
C GLY A 85 2.39 4.91 14.44
N PRO A 86 3.68 4.53 14.38
CA PRO A 86 4.11 3.30 13.67
C PRO A 86 3.80 2.01 14.44
N ALA A 87 2.49 1.74 14.62
CA ALA A 87 2.00 0.57 15.37
C ALA A 87 2.44 -0.75 14.72
N LEU A 88 2.45 -0.80 13.37
CA LEU A 88 2.81 -2.02 12.66
C LEU A 88 4.29 -2.36 12.90
N ALA A 89 5.16 -1.36 12.83
CA ALA A 89 6.59 -1.56 13.12
C ALA A 89 6.78 -2.08 14.55
N GLN A 90 6.09 -1.48 15.53
CA GLN A 90 6.16 -1.94 16.93
C GLN A 90 5.70 -3.39 17.09
N MET A 91 4.66 -3.79 16.34
CA MET A 91 4.18 -5.18 16.38
C MET A 91 5.23 -6.15 15.83
N LEU A 92 5.88 -5.78 14.73
CA LEU A 92 6.93 -6.62 14.13
C LEU A 92 8.19 -6.66 15.00
N GLU A 93 8.54 -5.53 15.62
CA GLU A 93 9.69 -5.47 16.56
C GLU A 93 9.45 -6.34 17.79
N ALA A 94 8.22 -6.39 18.29
CA ALA A 94 7.86 -7.26 19.43
C ALA A 94 8.04 -8.75 19.09
N GLU A 95 8.01 -9.11 17.79
CA GLU A 95 8.27 -10.46 17.29
C GLU A 95 9.74 -10.65 16.87
N GLY A 96 10.60 -9.71 17.23
CA GLY A 96 12.05 -9.83 17.03
C GLY A 96 12.57 -9.37 15.67
N MET A 97 11.76 -8.65 14.89
CA MET A 97 12.23 -8.07 13.61
C MET A 97 12.96 -6.75 13.87
N ALA A 98 13.82 -6.34 12.96
CA ALA A 98 14.47 -5.02 13.00
C ALA A 98 13.82 -4.12 11.95
N VAL A 99 13.05 -3.11 12.37
CA VAL A 99 12.21 -2.33 11.45
C VAL A 99 12.69 -0.88 11.33
N SER A 100 13.03 -0.47 10.11
CA SER A 100 13.24 0.94 9.75
C SER A 100 11.90 1.59 9.41
N LEU A 101 11.81 2.90 9.66
CA LEU A 101 10.59 3.66 9.38
C LEU A 101 10.83 4.63 8.24
N TYR A 102 9.85 4.76 7.35
CA TYR A 102 9.82 5.83 6.36
C TYR A 102 8.40 6.34 6.17
N ASP A 103 8.28 7.66 6.19
CA ASP A 103 7.05 8.36 5.81
C ASP A 103 7.46 9.75 5.36
N PRO A 104 6.98 10.24 4.19
CA PRO A 104 7.44 11.54 3.69
C PRO A 104 7.10 12.72 4.59
N TYR A 105 6.07 12.61 5.41
CA TYR A 105 5.63 13.69 6.30
C TYR A 105 6.11 13.51 7.75
N PHE A 106 6.15 12.28 8.25
CA PHE A 106 6.36 12.00 9.67
C PHE A 106 7.74 11.41 9.97
N TYR A 107 8.31 10.64 9.05
CA TYR A 107 9.62 9.99 9.22
C TYR A 107 10.43 10.08 7.93
N PRO A 108 10.76 11.32 7.47
CA PRO A 108 11.50 11.49 6.20
C PRO A 108 12.95 11.04 6.38
N SER A 109 13.29 9.86 5.89
CA SER A 109 14.61 9.27 6.04
C SER A 109 15.18 8.83 4.70
N ALA A 110 16.10 9.61 4.14
CA ALA A 110 16.83 9.22 2.94
C ALA A 110 17.66 7.95 3.17
N VAL A 111 18.18 7.78 4.40
CA VAL A 111 18.97 6.60 4.78
C VAL A 111 18.11 5.34 4.67
N ALA A 112 16.85 5.39 5.11
CA ALA A 112 15.94 4.24 5.00
C ALA A 112 15.67 3.87 3.54
N LEU A 113 15.60 4.86 2.66
CA LEU A 113 15.35 4.61 1.24
C LEU A 113 16.59 4.12 0.49
N ASP A 114 17.77 4.22 1.08
CA ASP A 114 19.04 3.85 0.42
C ASP A 114 19.56 2.47 0.86
N GLN A 115 18.75 1.71 1.58
CA GLN A 115 19.10 0.38 2.07
C GLN A 115 18.30 -0.72 1.36
N THR A 116 18.64 -1.99 1.67
CA THR A 116 17.87 -3.14 1.19
C THR A 116 17.39 -3.96 2.39
N TYR A 117 16.22 -4.59 2.23
CA TYR A 117 15.48 -5.20 3.32
C TYR A 117 15.04 -6.64 2.99
N ASP A 118 14.94 -7.46 4.03
CA ASP A 118 14.36 -8.81 3.91
C ASP A 118 12.85 -8.73 3.71
N PHE A 119 12.21 -7.66 4.24
CA PHE A 119 10.81 -7.40 3.97
C PHE A 119 10.51 -5.91 3.96
N ILE A 120 9.41 -5.54 3.28
CA ILE A 120 8.87 -4.17 3.30
C ILE A 120 7.37 -4.30 3.55
N THR A 121 6.83 -3.45 4.43
CA THR A 121 5.39 -3.31 4.63
C THR A 121 4.91 -1.98 4.03
N CYS A 122 3.70 -2.00 3.46
CA CYS A 122 3.09 -0.83 2.83
C CYS A 122 1.59 -0.93 3.11
N THR A 123 1.15 -0.37 4.24
CA THR A 123 -0.18 -0.58 4.82
C THR A 123 -1.01 0.69 4.75
N GLU A 124 -2.12 0.66 3.98
CA GLU A 124 -2.98 1.83 3.75
C GLU A 124 -2.14 2.99 3.19
N VAL A 125 -1.38 2.72 2.12
CA VAL A 125 -0.46 3.66 1.47
C VAL A 125 -0.65 3.69 -0.04
N VAL A 126 -0.77 2.49 -0.66
CA VAL A 126 -0.71 2.42 -2.14
C VAL A 126 -1.90 3.14 -2.79
N GLU A 127 -3.02 3.25 -2.11
CA GLU A 127 -4.22 3.96 -2.57
C GLU A 127 -4.03 5.48 -2.64
N HIS A 128 -3.04 6.01 -1.94
CA HIS A 128 -2.74 7.45 -1.93
C HIS A 128 -1.72 7.86 -3.00
N LEU A 129 -1.11 6.90 -3.70
CA LEU A 129 0.03 7.18 -4.59
C LEU A 129 -0.44 7.77 -5.92
N TYR A 130 0.01 8.98 -6.25
CA TYR A 130 -0.28 9.63 -7.53
C TYR A 130 0.47 8.97 -8.69
N ALA A 131 1.63 8.35 -8.42
CA ALA A 131 2.46 7.66 -9.41
C ALA A 131 2.92 6.30 -8.89
N PRO A 132 1.98 5.36 -8.66
CA PRO A 132 2.33 4.08 -7.99
C PRO A 132 3.39 3.26 -8.71
N ALA A 133 3.45 3.32 -10.05
CA ALA A 133 4.45 2.54 -10.79
C ALA A 133 5.89 2.88 -10.39
N GLY A 134 6.16 4.16 -10.15
CA GLY A 134 7.48 4.60 -9.67
C GLY A 134 7.78 4.05 -8.28
N VAL A 135 6.80 4.14 -7.38
CA VAL A 135 6.97 3.66 -6.02
C VAL A 135 7.21 2.14 -6.00
N PHE A 136 6.45 1.36 -6.77
CA PHE A 136 6.67 -0.09 -6.83
C PHE A 136 8.06 -0.44 -7.37
N ARG A 137 8.63 0.36 -8.29
CA ARG A 137 10.03 0.16 -8.74
C ARG A 137 11.01 0.41 -7.59
N GLU A 138 10.77 1.45 -6.79
CA GLU A 138 11.61 1.76 -5.63
C GLU A 138 11.51 0.65 -4.57
N LEU A 139 10.30 0.16 -4.30
CA LEU A 139 10.10 -0.96 -3.37
C LEU A 139 10.85 -2.20 -3.86
N ASP A 140 10.79 -2.50 -5.18
CA ASP A 140 11.54 -3.61 -5.74
C ASP A 140 13.05 -3.44 -5.55
N ARG A 141 13.57 -2.23 -5.80
CA ARG A 141 14.99 -1.93 -5.62
C ARG A 141 15.45 -2.16 -4.19
N MET A 142 14.62 -1.77 -3.22
CA MET A 142 14.93 -1.90 -1.80
C MET A 142 14.71 -3.31 -1.25
N LEU A 143 14.04 -4.18 -1.99
CA LEU A 143 13.76 -5.55 -1.55
C LEU A 143 14.88 -6.48 -1.96
N LYS A 144 15.47 -7.19 -0.99
CA LYS A 144 16.53 -8.19 -1.26
C LYS A 144 15.96 -9.35 -2.10
N PRO A 145 16.81 -10.07 -2.87
CA PRO A 145 16.37 -11.33 -3.48
C PRO A 145 15.79 -12.27 -2.42
N GLY A 146 14.66 -12.89 -2.73
CA GLY A 146 13.92 -13.74 -1.80
C GLY A 146 13.08 -12.99 -0.78
N GLY A 147 13.17 -11.66 -0.74
CA GLY A 147 12.45 -10.84 0.24
C GLY A 147 10.96 -10.71 -0.03
N TRP A 148 10.23 -10.19 0.96
CA TRP A 148 8.76 -10.09 0.93
C TRP A 148 8.30 -8.64 0.97
N LEU A 149 7.36 -8.29 0.09
CA LEU A 149 6.63 -7.02 0.17
C LEU A 149 5.20 -7.34 0.60
N GLY A 150 4.80 -6.81 1.75
CA GLY A 150 3.44 -6.90 2.26
C GLY A 150 2.68 -5.61 2.00
N VAL A 151 1.61 -5.69 1.20
CA VAL A 151 0.73 -4.55 0.90
C VAL A 151 -0.63 -4.82 1.51
N MET A 152 -1.15 -3.88 2.28
CA MET A 152 -2.54 -3.92 2.75
C MET A 152 -3.28 -2.70 2.24
N THR A 153 -4.38 -2.94 1.54
CA THR A 153 -5.28 -1.91 0.99
C THR A 153 -6.61 -2.60 0.68
N CYS A 154 -7.72 -1.87 0.73
CA CYS A 154 -9.01 -2.49 0.49
C CYS A 154 -9.22 -2.74 -1.00
N PHE A 155 -9.32 -4.01 -1.43
CA PHE A 155 -9.44 -4.35 -2.85
C PHE A 155 -10.83 -4.00 -3.38
N GLN A 156 -10.87 -3.36 -4.54
CA GLN A 156 -12.11 -3.12 -5.27
C GLN A 156 -12.59 -4.44 -5.88
N THR A 157 -13.78 -4.89 -5.47
CA THR A 157 -14.33 -6.17 -5.94
C THR A 157 -15.44 -5.97 -6.98
N ASP A 158 -16.43 -5.17 -6.64
CA ASP A 158 -17.67 -5.04 -7.39
C ASP A 158 -17.84 -3.60 -7.89
N ASP A 159 -18.00 -3.42 -9.20
CA ASP A 159 -18.14 -2.09 -9.80
C ASP A 159 -19.47 -1.43 -9.42
N ASP A 160 -20.54 -2.23 -9.21
CA ASP A 160 -21.84 -1.67 -8.84
C ASP A 160 -21.86 -1.09 -7.43
N ARG A 161 -20.95 -1.53 -6.59
CA ARG A 161 -20.79 -1.01 -5.20
C ARG A 161 -19.90 0.20 -5.12
N PHE A 162 -19.14 0.52 -6.17
CA PHE A 162 -18.10 1.55 -6.14
C PHE A 162 -18.64 2.91 -5.66
N ASP A 163 -19.82 3.30 -6.17
CA ASP A 163 -20.38 4.62 -5.87
C ASP A 163 -20.62 4.83 -4.38
N ASN A 164 -21.01 3.75 -3.67
CA ASN A 164 -21.34 3.80 -2.23
C ASN A 164 -20.27 3.19 -1.34
N TRP A 165 -19.14 2.78 -1.91
CA TRP A 165 -18.07 2.12 -1.18
C TRP A 165 -17.40 3.09 -0.19
N HIS A 166 -17.31 2.69 1.08
CA HIS A 166 -16.75 3.55 2.14
C HIS A 166 -15.31 3.96 1.84
N TYR A 167 -14.51 3.03 1.30
CA TYR A 167 -13.09 3.25 1.02
C TYR A 167 -12.86 4.35 -0.02
N ARG A 168 -13.78 4.47 -1.02
CA ARG A 168 -13.73 5.52 -2.02
C ARG A 168 -14.06 6.91 -1.44
N ARG A 169 -14.74 6.95 -0.29
CA ARG A 169 -15.20 8.22 0.31
C ARG A 169 -14.06 9.04 0.92
N ASP A 170 -12.93 8.41 1.21
CA ASP A 170 -11.75 9.15 1.63
C ASP A 170 -11.21 9.93 0.43
N PRO A 171 -11.14 11.27 0.52
CA PRO A 171 -10.74 12.07 -0.64
C PRO A 171 -9.23 11.96 -0.97
N THR A 172 -8.43 11.36 -0.08
CA THR A 172 -7.02 11.11 -0.33
C THR A 172 -6.77 9.79 -1.05
N HIS A 173 -7.81 8.93 -1.19
CA HIS A 173 -7.70 7.68 -1.94
C HIS A 173 -7.87 7.96 -3.43
N VAL A 174 -6.80 7.87 -4.17
CA VAL A 174 -6.76 8.23 -5.60
C VAL A 174 -6.55 7.04 -6.53
N VAL A 175 -6.15 5.86 -6.00
CA VAL A 175 -5.99 4.63 -6.79
C VAL A 175 -6.65 3.48 -6.05
N PHE A 176 -7.45 2.68 -6.78
CA PHE A 176 -8.14 1.53 -6.21
C PHE A 176 -7.72 0.29 -6.98
N TYR A 177 -7.27 -0.70 -6.23
CA TYR A 177 -6.66 -1.92 -6.78
C TYR A 177 -7.64 -3.08 -6.71
N ARG A 178 -7.60 -3.94 -7.73
CA ARG A 178 -8.24 -5.24 -7.72
C ARG A 178 -7.21 -6.31 -7.43
N GLU A 179 -7.65 -7.48 -7.06
CA GLU A 179 -6.75 -8.65 -6.97
C GLU A 179 -6.02 -8.85 -8.31
N PHE A 180 -6.75 -8.66 -9.44
CA PHE A 180 -6.18 -8.75 -10.79
C PHE A 180 -5.05 -7.74 -11.01
N THR A 181 -5.22 -6.52 -10.48
CA THR A 181 -4.17 -5.48 -10.58
C THR A 181 -2.87 -6.00 -9.95
N PHE A 182 -2.97 -6.61 -8.76
CA PHE A 182 -1.80 -7.14 -8.07
C PHE A 182 -1.21 -8.37 -8.77
N LYS A 183 -2.04 -9.22 -9.39
CA LYS A 183 -1.55 -10.35 -10.22
C LYS A 183 -0.73 -9.85 -11.40
N LEU A 184 -1.21 -8.81 -12.05
CA LEU A 184 -0.48 -8.23 -13.20
C LEU A 184 0.80 -7.55 -12.74
N LEU A 185 0.77 -6.85 -11.60
CA LEU A 185 1.95 -6.23 -11.00
C LEU A 185 3.00 -7.29 -10.66
N ALA A 186 2.59 -8.40 -10.04
CA ALA A 186 3.48 -9.51 -9.70
C ALA A 186 4.17 -10.07 -10.96
N ASN A 187 3.39 -10.29 -12.01
CA ASN A 187 3.92 -10.77 -13.28
C ASN A 187 4.97 -9.82 -13.86
N ARG A 188 4.70 -8.51 -13.77
CA ARG A 188 5.60 -7.48 -14.32
C ARG A 188 6.97 -7.48 -13.63
N PHE A 189 7.00 -7.71 -12.33
CA PHE A 189 8.25 -7.72 -11.54
C PHE A 189 8.83 -9.13 -11.41
N GLY A 190 8.15 -10.15 -11.92
CA GLY A 190 8.56 -11.54 -11.72
C GLY A 190 8.36 -12.02 -10.29
N TRP A 191 7.53 -11.32 -9.51
CA TRP A 191 7.25 -11.68 -8.12
C TRP A 191 6.22 -12.82 -8.04
N ARG A 192 6.33 -13.63 -7.01
CA ARG A 192 5.25 -14.56 -6.63
C ARG A 192 4.26 -13.80 -5.75
N LEU A 193 2.94 -13.98 -6.00
CA LEU A 193 1.87 -13.32 -5.23
C LEU A 193 1.08 -14.33 -4.40
N GLU A 194 0.79 -13.96 -3.17
CA GLU A 194 -0.15 -14.65 -2.28
C GLU A 194 -1.16 -13.64 -1.76
N ILE A 195 -2.44 -14.05 -1.61
CA ILE A 195 -3.51 -13.21 -1.06
C ILE A 195 -4.05 -13.92 0.19
N PRO A 196 -3.36 -13.80 1.34
CA PRO A 196 -3.79 -14.52 2.55
C PRO A 196 -5.08 -13.95 3.19
N ARG A 197 -5.41 -12.70 2.91
CA ARG A 197 -6.63 -12.02 3.36
C ARG A 197 -7.18 -11.19 2.21
N LYS A 198 -8.48 -10.87 2.27
CA LYS A 198 -9.18 -10.14 1.19
C LYS A 198 -8.65 -8.72 0.92
N ASP A 199 -7.80 -8.21 1.81
CA ASP A 199 -7.24 -6.86 1.74
C ASP A 199 -5.70 -6.87 1.89
N VAL A 200 -5.07 -8.06 1.75
CA VAL A 200 -3.62 -8.22 1.92
C VAL A 200 -3.02 -8.94 0.72
N ALA A 201 -2.01 -8.34 0.12
CA ALA A 201 -1.20 -8.94 -0.95
C ALA A 201 0.24 -9.10 -0.44
N LEU A 202 0.75 -10.32 -0.47
CA LEU A 202 2.15 -10.63 -0.15
C LEU A 202 2.86 -11.00 -1.43
N PHE A 203 3.89 -10.24 -1.77
CA PHE A 203 4.72 -10.49 -2.95
C PHE A 203 6.08 -11.00 -2.51
N ARG A 204 6.56 -12.05 -3.14
CA ARG A 204 7.91 -12.55 -2.89
C ARG A 204 8.78 -12.29 -4.11
N LYS A 205 9.88 -11.57 -3.91
CA LYS A 205 10.88 -11.33 -4.95
C LYS A 205 11.64 -12.64 -5.25
N PRO A 206 11.96 -12.94 -6.50
CA PRO A 206 12.81 -14.12 -6.80
C PRO A 206 14.15 -14.06 -6.06
N ALA A 207 14.68 -15.26 -5.74
CA ALA A 207 15.99 -15.40 -5.09
C ALA A 207 17.12 -15.08 -6.08
#